data_05d5e991946f2f64207e1b381df39121
#
_entry.id   05d5e991946f2f64207e1b381df39121
#
_cell.length_a   1.000
_cell.length_b   1.000
_cell.length_c   1.000
_cell.angle_alpha   90.00
_cell.angle_beta   90.00
_cell.angle_gamma   90.00
#
_symmetry.space_group_name_H-M   'P 1'
#
loop_
_entity.id
_entity.type
_entity.pdbx_description
1 polymer ?
#
loop_
_entity_poly.entity_id
_entity_poly.type
_entity_poly.pdbx_seq_one_letter_code
_entity_poly.pdbx_strand_id
1 'polypeptide(L)' 'MVEVRYFAAIADAVGKNSESLDLPTGATVADLRASLAAAYGTEVDSLVGVCAFLIGDELTRDPTAMLRDRVDVLPPFAGG' A
#
# COMPACT_ATOMS: atom_id res chain seq x y z
N MET A 1 2.99 -9.19 -11.28
CA MET A 1 3.71 -8.64 -10.11
C MET A 1 3.42 -7.16 -10.00
N VAL A 2 3.23 -6.69 -8.79
CA VAL A 2 3.02 -5.28 -8.52
C VAL A 2 4.19 -4.79 -7.66
N GLU A 3 4.83 -3.72 -8.10
CA GLU A 3 5.87 -3.09 -7.30
C GLU A 3 5.20 -2.16 -6.29
N VAL A 4 5.44 -2.41 -5.02
CA VAL A 4 4.87 -1.61 -3.93
C VAL A 4 5.99 -0.80 -3.31
N ARG A 5 5.82 0.51 -3.22
CA ARG A 5 6.80 1.40 -2.62
C ARG A 5 6.21 1.97 -1.33
N TYR A 6 7.00 1.92 -0.28
CA TYR A 6 6.59 2.36 1.05
C TYR A 6 7.30 3.67 1.41
N PHE A 7 6.61 4.53 2.12
CA PHE A 7 7.14 5.83 2.49
C PHE A 7 6.92 6.11 3.97
N ALA A 8 7.84 6.87 4.55
CA ALA A 8 7.73 7.39 5.92
C ALA A 8 7.42 6.28 6.93
N ALA A 9 6.41 6.47 7.77
CA ALA A 9 6.10 5.54 8.85
C ALA A 9 5.79 4.12 8.35
N ILE A 10 5.19 3.99 7.14
CA ILE A 10 4.89 2.66 6.63
C ILE A 10 6.18 1.93 6.21
N ALA A 11 7.15 2.64 5.67
CA ALA A 11 8.45 2.05 5.34
C ALA A 11 9.16 1.56 6.60
N ASP A 12 9.08 2.33 7.68
CA ASP A 12 9.67 1.94 8.95
C ASP A 12 9.00 0.70 9.52
N ALA A 13 7.68 0.63 9.46
CA ALA A 13 6.92 -0.50 10.00
C ALA A 13 7.14 -1.78 9.22
N VAL A 14 7.23 -1.67 7.90
CA VAL A 14 7.47 -2.83 7.03
C VAL A 14 8.95 -3.25 7.06
N GLY A 15 9.85 -2.30 7.26
CA GLY A 15 11.28 -2.58 7.31
C GLY A 15 11.97 -2.56 5.96
N LYS A 16 11.33 -2.02 4.95
CA LYS A 16 11.90 -1.88 3.61
C LYS A 16 11.22 -0.74 2.86
N ASN A 17 11.87 -0.27 1.81
CA ASN A 17 11.36 0.86 1.02
C ASN A 17 10.49 0.42 -0.15
N SER A 18 10.66 -0.81 -0.60
CA SER A 18 9.88 -1.34 -1.73
C SER A 18 9.96 -2.85 -1.76
N GLU A 19 8.99 -3.46 -2.44
CA GLU A 19 9.01 -4.89 -2.72
C GLU A 19 8.05 -5.20 -3.85
N SER A 20 8.25 -6.34 -4.50
CA SER A 20 7.33 -6.82 -5.51
C SER A 20 6.41 -7.85 -4.89
N LEU A 21 5.10 -7.67 -5.09
CA LEU A 21 4.11 -8.61 -4.59
C LEU A 21 3.45 -9.34 -5.76
N ASP A 22 3.24 -10.63 -5.57
CA ASP A 22 2.58 -11.46 -6.56
C ASP A 22 1.07 -11.36 -6.36
N LEU A 23 0.48 -10.32 -6.96
CA LEU A 23 -0.96 -10.09 -6.90
C LEU A 23 -1.56 -10.36 -8.28
N PRO A 24 -2.76 -10.93 -8.33
CA PRO A 24 -3.38 -11.25 -9.62
C PRO A 24 -3.73 -9.98 -10.40
N THR A 25 -3.83 -10.12 -11.71
CA THR A 25 -4.33 -9.05 -12.58
C THR A 25 -5.73 -8.67 -12.12
N GLY A 26 -5.98 -7.37 -11.99
CA GLY A 26 -7.26 -6.89 -11.51
C GLY A 26 -7.35 -6.76 -9.99
N ALA A 27 -6.25 -7.03 -9.27
CA ALA A 27 -6.23 -6.83 -7.82
C ALA A 27 -6.50 -5.36 -7.47
N THR A 28 -7.12 -5.16 -6.32
CA THR A 28 -7.51 -3.83 -5.86
C THR A 28 -6.67 -3.39 -4.67
N VAL A 29 -6.88 -2.14 -4.25
CA VAL A 29 -6.28 -1.62 -3.01
C VAL A 29 -6.64 -2.51 -1.81
N ALA A 30 -7.89 -2.99 -1.74
CA ALA A 30 -8.31 -3.90 -0.68
C ALA A 30 -7.50 -5.19 -0.69
N ASP A 31 -7.21 -5.72 -1.87
CA ASP A 31 -6.39 -6.93 -2.02
C ASP A 31 -4.96 -6.69 -1.55
N LEU A 32 -4.40 -5.54 -1.89
CA LEU A 32 -3.07 -5.14 -1.41
C LEU A 32 -3.05 -5.05 0.11
N ARG A 33 -4.03 -4.40 0.69
CA ARG A 33 -4.11 -4.27 2.15
C ARG A 33 -4.18 -5.64 2.82
N ALA A 34 -5.00 -6.54 2.30
CA ALA A 34 -5.13 -7.88 2.84
C ALA A 34 -3.79 -8.64 2.77
N SER A 35 -3.07 -8.49 1.67
CA SER A 35 -1.76 -9.12 1.48
C SER A 35 -0.75 -8.59 2.51
N LEU A 36 -0.74 -7.28 2.73
CA LEU A 36 0.17 -6.67 3.70
C LEU A 36 -0.18 -7.08 5.13
N ALA A 37 -1.47 -7.16 5.45
CA ALA A 37 -1.91 -7.61 6.78
C ALA A 37 -1.49 -9.06 7.04
N ALA A 38 -1.60 -9.92 6.03
CA ALA A 38 -1.19 -11.31 6.15
C ALA A 38 0.32 -11.45 6.34
N ALA A 39 1.11 -10.60 5.68
CA ALA A 39 2.56 -10.69 5.75
C ALA A 39 3.15 -10.02 6.99
N TYR A 40 2.57 -8.91 7.44
CA TYR A 40 3.18 -8.04 8.45
C TYR A 40 2.33 -7.86 9.71
N GLY A 41 1.09 -8.30 9.71
CA GLY A 41 0.26 -8.30 10.91
C GLY A 41 -0.59 -7.04 11.08
N THR A 42 -1.24 -6.97 12.24
CA THR A 42 -2.26 -5.95 12.51
C THR A 42 -1.72 -4.54 12.63
N GLU A 43 -0.49 -4.39 13.11
CA GLU A 43 0.12 -3.06 13.26
C GLU A 43 0.28 -2.38 11.89
N VAL A 44 0.82 -3.12 10.93
CA VAL A 44 0.95 -2.61 9.56
C VAL A 44 -0.43 -2.40 8.94
N ASP A 45 -1.37 -3.31 9.17
CA ASP A 45 -2.72 -3.15 8.65
C ASP A 45 -3.38 -1.86 9.14
N SER A 46 -3.22 -1.53 10.42
CA SER A 46 -3.76 -0.29 10.98
C SER A 46 -3.15 0.94 10.31
N LEU A 47 -1.84 0.91 10.06
CA LEU A 47 -1.17 2.01 9.37
C LEU A 47 -1.63 2.13 7.91
N VAL A 48 -1.72 1.01 7.22
CA VAL A 48 -2.18 1.01 5.81
C VAL A 48 -3.60 1.54 5.71
N GLY A 49 -4.42 1.27 6.71
CA GLY A 49 -5.82 1.72 6.73
C GLY A 49 -6.00 3.23 6.68
N VAL A 50 -4.97 4.01 7.05
CA VAL A 50 -5.03 5.47 6.99
C VAL A 50 -4.19 6.04 5.85
N CYS A 51 -3.56 5.20 5.06
CA CYS A 51 -2.73 5.64 3.94
C CYS A 51 -3.56 5.98 2.72
N ALA A 52 -2.99 6.83 1.87
CA ALA A 52 -3.45 6.99 0.50
C ALA A 52 -2.57 6.16 -0.41
N PHE A 53 -3.04 5.90 -1.62
CA PHE A 53 -2.34 5.08 -2.59
C PHE A 53 -2.19 5.86 -3.89
N LEU A 54 -0.98 5.96 -4.38
CA LEU A 54 -0.72 6.59 -5.67
C LEU A 54 -0.57 5.47 -6.70
N ILE A 55 -1.54 5.38 -7.60
CA ILE A 55 -1.59 4.38 -8.65
C ILE A 55 -1.50 5.10 -9.98
N GLY A 56 -0.35 4.97 -10.65
CA GLY A 56 -0.09 5.80 -11.82
C GLY A 56 -0.06 7.26 -11.39
N ASP A 57 -0.95 8.06 -11.97
CA ASP A 57 -1.05 9.48 -11.66
C ASP A 57 -2.17 9.80 -10.66
N GLU A 58 -2.88 8.77 -10.19
CA GLU A 58 -4.07 8.98 -9.38
C GLU A 58 -3.82 8.65 -7.92
N LEU A 59 -4.10 9.62 -7.06
CA LEU A 59 -4.04 9.42 -5.62
C LEU A 59 -5.44 9.04 -5.14
N THR A 60 -5.55 7.92 -4.45
CA THR A 60 -6.85 7.39 -4.05
C THR A 60 -6.80 6.75 -2.66
N ARG A 61 -7.96 6.74 -2.01
CA ARG A 61 -8.20 5.95 -0.81
C ARG A 61 -9.30 4.91 -1.04
N ASP A 62 -9.77 4.81 -2.26
CA ASP A 62 -10.86 3.90 -2.61
C ASP A 62 -10.37 2.46 -2.59
N PRO A 63 -10.90 1.60 -1.69
CA PRO A 63 -10.46 0.21 -1.63
C PRO A 63 -10.78 -0.60 -2.87
N THR A 64 -11.70 -0.12 -3.71
CA THR A 64 -12.07 -0.81 -4.94
C THR A 64 -11.22 -0.39 -6.14
N ALA A 65 -10.33 0.60 -5.97
CA ALA A 65 -9.46 1.03 -7.07
C ALA A 65 -8.54 -0.10 -7.49
N MET A 66 -8.41 -0.28 -8.80
CA MET A 66 -7.57 -1.35 -9.34
C MET A 66 -6.11 -0.94 -9.35
N LEU A 67 -5.24 -1.86 -8.97
CA LEU A 67 -3.80 -1.64 -9.00
C LEU A 67 -3.28 -1.77 -10.43
N ARG A 68 -2.14 -1.13 -10.67
CA ARG A 68 -1.38 -1.25 -11.90
C ARG A 68 -0.02 -1.87 -11.56
N ASP A 69 0.97 -1.66 -12.41
CA ASP A 69 2.30 -2.24 -12.24
C ASP A 69 2.99 -1.76 -10.97
N ARG A 70 2.68 -0.56 -10.53
CA ARG A 70 3.30 0.04 -9.35
C ARG A 70 2.28 0.82 -8.53
N VAL A 71 2.46 0.78 -7.21
CA VAL A 71 1.65 1.56 -6.28
C VAL A 71 2.56 2.11 -5.18
N ASP A 72 2.36 3.37 -4.81
CA ASP A 72 3.04 3.99 -3.68
C ASP A 72 2.06 4.05 -2.52
N VAL A 73 2.51 3.58 -1.34
CA VAL A 73 1.72 3.62 -0.12
C VAL A 73 2.17 4.82 0.70
N LEU A 74 1.29 5.80 0.84
CA LEU A 74 1.63 7.10 1.38
C LEU A 74 0.87 7.36 2.68
N PRO A 75 1.56 7.38 3.83
CA PRO A 75 0.89 7.73 5.08
C PRO A 75 0.41 9.18 5.04
N PRO A 76 -0.60 9.53 5.85
CA PRO A 76 -1.03 10.91 5.93
C PRO A 76 0.09 11.76 6.54
N PHE A 77 0.22 12.98 6.04
CA PHE A 77 1.19 13.93 6.58
C PHE A 77 0.55 14.64 7.76
N ALA A 78 0.52 13.94 8.87
CA ALA A 78 -0.12 14.46 10.07
C ALA A 78 0.66 15.65 10.61
N GLY A 79 -0.01 16.74 10.76
CA GLY A 79 0.56 17.93 11.37
C GLY A 79 1.51 18.69 10.47
N GLY A 80 1.53 18.33 9.24
CA GLY A 80 2.42 18.99 8.29
C GLY A 80 3.85 18.67 8.54
#